data_f3655f984bd47216688c0f7424853e83
#
_entry.id   f3655f984bd47216688c0f7424853e83
#
_cell.length_a   1.000
_cell.length_b   1.000
_cell.length_c   1.000
_cell.angle_alpha   90.00
_cell.angle_beta   90.00
_cell.angle_gamma   90.00
#
_symmetry.space_group_name_H-M   'P 1'
#
loop_
_entity.id
_entity.type
_entity.pdbx_description
1 polymer ?
#
loop_
_entity_poly.entity_id
_entity_poly.type
_entity_poly.pdbx_seq_one_letter_code
_entity_poly.pdbx_strand_id
1 'polypeptide(L)'
;MEDRNQHFAVTLKAIRKAKKWSLDRASQATGVSKAMLGQIERGESSPTLATLWKIAEGFETALSTFIEPKPADNQDARVRTATELRRKPVSDDMLMASMFTYDERFGFEMIELTLMPGYERIADPHEQGTTEHVIVVKGDMELLLNGEWLPMPEGSALRFAADCIHGYRNLNDQPAVFHNLIHHAKISPDR
;
A
#
# COMPACT_ATOMS: atom_id res chain seq x y z
N MET A 1 -0.30 -2.60 19.56
CA MET A 1 -0.01 -3.50 18.41
C MET A 1 -1.17 -4.46 18.11
N GLU A 2 -1.83 -5.03 19.12
CA GLU A 2 -3.01 -5.90 18.97
C GLU A 2 -4.20 -5.23 18.26
N ASP A 3 -4.50 -3.99 18.57
CA ASP A 3 -5.68 -3.27 18.06
C ASP A 3 -5.69 -3.07 16.52
N ARG A 4 -4.51 -2.99 15.91
CA ARG A 4 -4.35 -2.69 14.47
C ARG A 4 -4.37 -3.94 13.59
N ASN A 5 -3.83 -5.07 14.06
CA ASN A 5 -4.00 -6.36 13.39
C ASN A 5 -5.46 -6.77 13.39
N GLN A 6 -6.17 -6.41 14.47
CA GLN A 6 -7.61 -6.62 14.59
C GLN A 6 -8.39 -5.76 13.59
N HIS A 7 -7.99 -4.48 13.37
CA HIS A 7 -8.63 -3.64 12.35
C HIS A 7 -8.51 -4.27 10.96
N PHE A 8 -7.30 -4.71 10.57
CA PHE A 8 -7.09 -5.34 9.27
C PHE A 8 -7.96 -6.59 9.09
N ALA A 9 -7.94 -7.50 10.06
CA ALA A 9 -8.72 -8.74 10.03
C ALA A 9 -10.23 -8.47 9.89
N VAL A 10 -10.75 -7.52 10.67
CA VAL A 10 -12.16 -7.13 10.64
C VAL A 10 -12.52 -6.49 9.31
N THR A 11 -11.69 -5.59 8.79
CA THR A 11 -11.93 -4.86 7.54
C THR A 11 -11.89 -5.81 6.35
N LEU A 12 -10.88 -6.70 6.25
CA LEU A 12 -10.79 -7.71 5.18
C LEU A 12 -12.05 -8.56 5.14
N LYS A 13 -12.46 -9.10 6.29
CA LYS A 13 -13.66 -9.92 6.40
C LYS A 13 -14.93 -9.15 6.03
N ALA A 14 -15.04 -7.88 6.42
CA ALA A 14 -16.18 -7.02 6.11
C ALA A 14 -16.28 -6.75 4.60
N ILE A 15 -15.19 -6.35 3.94
CA ILE A 15 -15.16 -6.06 2.50
C ILE A 15 -15.46 -7.34 1.71
N ARG A 16 -14.84 -8.48 2.05
CA ARG A 16 -15.13 -9.75 1.40
C ARG A 16 -16.61 -10.12 1.47
N LYS A 17 -17.21 -9.96 2.66
CA LYS A 17 -18.63 -10.25 2.85
C LYS A 17 -19.53 -9.27 2.08
N ALA A 18 -19.21 -7.99 2.04
CA ALA A 18 -19.94 -6.98 1.28
C ALA A 18 -19.95 -7.31 -0.23
N LYS A 19 -18.81 -7.77 -0.78
CA LYS A 19 -18.72 -8.29 -2.15
C LYS A 19 -19.37 -9.69 -2.33
N LYS A 20 -19.89 -10.30 -1.26
CA LYS A 20 -20.47 -11.66 -1.25
C LYS A 20 -19.48 -12.74 -1.74
N TRP A 21 -18.19 -12.55 -1.51
CA TRP A 21 -17.16 -13.47 -1.93
C TRP A 21 -16.92 -14.58 -0.91
N SER A 22 -16.71 -15.81 -1.41
CA SER A 22 -16.11 -16.89 -0.64
C SER A 22 -14.60 -16.64 -0.47
N LEU A 23 -13.95 -17.35 0.47
CA LEU A 23 -12.50 -17.30 0.58
C LEU A 23 -11.80 -17.83 -0.70
N ASP A 24 -12.43 -18.78 -1.41
CA ASP A 24 -11.89 -19.27 -2.69
C ASP A 24 -11.93 -18.17 -3.75
N ARG A 25 -13.02 -17.40 -3.86
CA ARG A 25 -13.12 -16.27 -4.79
C ARG A 25 -12.12 -15.18 -4.43
N ALA A 26 -11.98 -14.85 -3.15
CA ALA A 26 -10.99 -13.88 -2.68
C ALA A 26 -9.56 -14.34 -3.00
N SER A 27 -9.26 -15.62 -2.80
CA SER A 27 -7.96 -16.20 -3.16
C SER A 27 -7.64 -16.07 -4.66
N GLN A 28 -8.62 -16.31 -5.52
CA GLN A 28 -8.48 -16.15 -6.97
C GLN A 28 -8.24 -14.69 -7.37
N ALA A 29 -8.95 -13.74 -6.73
CA ALA A 29 -8.84 -12.33 -7.04
C ALA A 29 -7.53 -11.70 -6.54
N THR A 30 -7.05 -12.13 -5.38
CA THR A 30 -5.87 -11.54 -4.71
C THR A 30 -4.56 -12.27 -4.99
N GLY A 31 -4.62 -13.50 -5.51
CA GLY A 31 -3.45 -14.38 -5.59
C GLY A 31 -2.90 -14.83 -4.22
N VAL A 32 -3.59 -14.51 -3.12
CA VAL A 32 -3.24 -14.94 -1.76
C VAL A 32 -3.97 -16.24 -1.44
N SER A 33 -3.28 -17.23 -0.88
CA SER A 33 -3.90 -18.52 -0.61
C SER A 33 -5.11 -18.42 0.33
N LYS A 34 -6.13 -19.26 0.09
CA LYS A 34 -7.33 -19.35 0.93
C LYS A 34 -6.98 -19.55 2.41
N ALA A 35 -5.98 -20.39 2.69
CA ALA A 35 -5.54 -20.66 4.06
C ALA A 35 -5.00 -19.40 4.73
N MET A 36 -4.14 -18.64 4.03
CA MET A 36 -3.58 -17.38 4.52
C MET A 36 -4.66 -16.31 4.72
N LEU A 37 -5.57 -16.12 3.77
CA LEU A 37 -6.71 -15.19 3.94
C LEU A 37 -7.54 -15.56 5.16
N GLY A 38 -7.84 -16.85 5.36
CA GLY A 38 -8.55 -17.33 6.53
C GLY A 38 -7.82 -17.06 7.85
N GLN A 39 -6.51 -17.30 7.91
CA GLN A 39 -5.69 -16.99 9.10
C GLN A 39 -5.67 -15.49 9.40
N ILE A 40 -5.54 -14.66 8.36
CA ILE A 40 -5.58 -13.19 8.51
C ILE A 40 -6.94 -12.74 9.05
N GLU A 41 -8.07 -13.23 8.50
CA GLU A 41 -9.42 -12.87 8.98
C GLU A 41 -9.71 -13.29 10.41
N ARG A 42 -8.99 -14.29 10.93
CA ARG A 42 -9.07 -14.73 12.34
C ARG A 42 -8.06 -14.02 13.24
N GLY A 43 -7.21 -13.15 12.68
CA GLY A 43 -6.13 -12.50 13.44
C GLY A 43 -4.98 -13.41 13.83
N GLU A 44 -4.89 -14.62 13.24
CA GLU A 44 -3.86 -15.63 13.52
C GLU A 44 -2.54 -15.35 12.79
N SER A 45 -2.57 -14.50 11.76
CA SER A 45 -1.41 -14.14 10.96
C SER A 45 -1.45 -12.66 10.58
N SER A 46 -0.29 -12.02 10.62
CA SER A 46 -0.11 -10.66 10.10
C SER A 46 0.46 -10.73 8.68
N PRO A 47 -0.19 -10.11 7.69
CA PRO A 47 0.30 -10.12 6.32
C PRO A 47 1.59 -9.30 6.17
N THR A 48 2.44 -9.70 5.23
CA THR A 48 3.54 -8.85 4.74
C THR A 48 2.98 -7.66 3.96
N LEU A 49 3.79 -6.63 3.74
CA LEU A 49 3.37 -5.49 2.92
C LEU A 49 3.02 -5.93 1.48
N ALA A 50 3.79 -6.85 0.90
CA ALA A 50 3.49 -7.43 -0.41
C ALA A 50 2.13 -8.15 -0.42
N THR A 51 1.79 -8.87 0.67
CA THR A 51 0.48 -9.51 0.80
C THR A 51 -0.64 -8.47 0.97
N LEU A 52 -0.39 -7.38 1.70
CA LEU A 52 -1.32 -6.26 1.86
C LEU A 52 -1.68 -5.63 0.50
N TRP A 53 -0.65 -5.35 -0.32
CA TRP A 53 -0.84 -4.82 -1.67
C TRP A 53 -1.70 -5.75 -2.53
N LYS A 54 -1.35 -7.06 -2.60
CA LYS A 54 -2.14 -8.05 -3.35
C LYS A 54 -3.60 -8.11 -2.89
N ILE A 55 -3.84 -7.99 -1.59
CA ILE A 55 -5.20 -7.96 -1.05
C ILE A 55 -5.90 -6.68 -1.50
N ALA A 56 -5.29 -5.51 -1.35
CA ALA A 56 -5.87 -4.23 -1.74
C ALA A 56 -6.23 -4.21 -3.23
N GLU A 57 -5.31 -4.63 -4.09
CA GLU A 57 -5.51 -4.75 -5.54
C GLU A 57 -6.64 -5.73 -5.88
N GLY A 58 -6.57 -6.96 -5.37
CA GLY A 58 -7.58 -7.98 -5.67
C GLY A 58 -8.98 -7.63 -5.19
N PHE A 59 -9.09 -6.77 -4.16
CA PHE A 59 -10.36 -6.23 -3.70
C PHE A 59 -10.74 -4.88 -4.34
N GLU A 60 -9.88 -4.32 -5.22
CA GLU A 60 -10.09 -3.00 -5.83
C GLU A 60 -10.34 -1.93 -4.77
N THR A 61 -9.48 -1.87 -3.77
CA THR A 61 -9.64 -1.05 -2.58
C THR A 61 -8.32 -0.40 -2.22
N ALA A 62 -8.34 0.87 -1.82
CA ALA A 62 -7.14 1.58 -1.38
C ALA A 62 -6.44 0.83 -0.22
N LEU A 63 -5.11 0.77 -0.25
CA LEU A 63 -4.31 0.08 0.76
C LEU A 63 -4.58 0.61 2.17
N SER A 64 -4.69 1.94 2.30
CA SER A 64 -4.94 2.61 3.58
C SER A 64 -6.24 2.18 4.26
N THR A 65 -7.23 1.73 3.50
CA THR A 65 -8.51 1.21 4.04
C THR A 65 -8.29 0.03 4.99
N PHE A 66 -7.28 -0.79 4.70
CA PHE A 66 -6.94 -1.94 5.54
C PHE A 66 -6.05 -1.57 6.74
N ILE A 67 -5.36 -0.44 6.65
CA ILE A 67 -4.32 -0.05 7.63
C ILE A 67 -4.91 0.78 8.76
N GLU A 68 -5.81 1.69 8.42
CA GLU A 68 -6.41 2.64 9.37
C GLU A 68 -7.90 2.80 9.11
N PRO A 69 -8.71 2.98 10.18
CA PRO A 69 -10.10 3.35 10.01
C PRO A 69 -10.20 4.72 9.33
N LYS A 70 -11.22 4.90 8.47
CA LYS A 70 -11.52 6.21 7.87
C LYS A 70 -11.69 7.24 8.99
N PRO A 71 -11.02 8.40 8.94
CA PRO A 71 -11.21 9.44 9.94
C PRO A 71 -12.69 9.83 10.03
N ALA A 72 -13.20 10.01 11.25
CA ALA A 72 -14.51 10.59 11.45
C ALA A 72 -14.51 12.04 10.93
N ASP A 73 -15.63 12.48 10.33
CA ASP A 73 -15.81 13.83 9.80
C ASP A 73 -15.27 14.89 10.80
N ASN A 74 -14.48 15.84 10.30
CA ASN A 74 -13.80 16.93 11.02
C ASN A 74 -12.49 16.61 11.77
N GLN A 75 -11.86 15.46 11.58
CA GLN A 75 -10.52 15.19 12.15
C GLN A 75 -9.36 15.45 11.17
N ASP A 76 -9.63 16.04 10.01
CA ASP A 76 -8.64 16.24 8.94
C ASP A 76 -7.51 17.24 9.30
N ALA A 77 -7.70 18.08 10.32
CA ALA A 77 -6.72 19.09 10.74
C ALA A 77 -5.75 18.61 11.82
N ARG A 78 -5.34 17.33 11.80
CA ARG A 78 -4.33 16.80 12.71
C ARG A 78 -2.97 16.75 12.04
N VAL A 79 -1.96 17.22 12.74
CA VAL A 79 -0.56 16.94 12.34
C VAL A 79 -0.32 15.43 12.48
N ARG A 80 0.14 14.82 11.40
CA ARG A 80 0.51 13.41 11.34
C ARG A 80 2.01 13.32 11.11
N THR A 81 2.67 12.47 11.86
CA THR A 81 4.12 12.26 11.70
C THR A 81 4.38 10.83 11.27
N ALA A 82 5.28 10.66 10.33
CA ALA A 82 5.67 9.32 9.86
C ALA A 82 6.25 8.48 11.02
N THR A 83 6.92 9.10 11.98
CA THR A 83 7.48 8.41 13.15
C THR A 83 6.41 7.71 13.98
N GLU A 84 5.26 8.36 14.20
CA GLU A 84 4.14 7.79 14.94
C GLU A 84 3.36 6.74 14.15
N LEU A 85 3.31 6.91 12.83
CA LEU A 85 2.53 6.07 11.93
C LEU A 85 3.31 4.89 11.37
N ARG A 86 4.66 4.98 11.40
CA ARG A 86 5.55 4.02 10.76
C ARG A 86 5.36 2.61 11.32
N ARG A 87 5.28 1.67 10.41
CA ARG A 87 5.14 0.25 10.69
C ARG A 87 6.26 -0.51 10.01
N LYS A 88 6.82 -1.48 10.73
CA LYS A 88 7.67 -2.49 10.14
C LYS A 88 6.81 -3.75 9.95
N PRO A 89 6.54 -4.17 8.73
CA PRO A 89 5.93 -5.48 8.47
C PRO A 89 6.82 -6.60 9.03
N VAL A 90 6.22 -7.70 9.46
CA VAL A 90 6.93 -8.77 10.21
C VAL A 90 8.04 -9.44 9.40
N SER A 91 8.04 -9.32 8.06
CA SER A 91 9.00 -9.99 7.17
C SER A 91 9.38 -9.14 5.96
N ASP A 92 9.43 -7.83 6.11
CA ASP A 92 9.76 -6.93 5.01
C ASP A 92 10.73 -5.85 5.50
N ASP A 93 11.74 -5.53 4.72
CA ASP A 93 12.71 -4.45 5.00
C ASP A 93 12.29 -3.11 4.39
N MET A 94 11.00 -2.97 4.06
CA MET A 94 10.37 -1.70 3.75
C MET A 94 9.48 -1.27 4.92
N LEU A 95 9.70 -0.05 5.41
CA LEU A 95 8.83 0.55 6.43
C LEU A 95 7.78 1.41 5.74
N MET A 96 6.59 1.49 6.33
CA MET A 96 5.46 2.20 5.77
C MET A 96 4.76 3.07 6.82
N ALA A 97 4.39 4.29 6.44
CA ALA A 97 3.52 5.15 7.23
C ALA A 97 2.39 5.71 6.35
N SER A 98 1.12 5.41 6.70
CA SER A 98 -0.04 5.98 6.00
C SER A 98 -0.20 7.43 6.43
N MET A 99 0.23 8.38 5.61
CA MET A 99 0.17 9.82 5.90
C MET A 99 -1.24 10.36 5.70
N PHE A 100 -1.89 10.01 4.59
CA PHE A 100 -3.29 10.28 4.32
C PHE A 100 -3.97 9.00 3.84
N THR A 101 -5.05 8.62 4.51
CA THR A 101 -5.91 7.53 4.05
C THR A 101 -6.69 7.98 2.82
N TYR A 102 -7.11 7.02 2.00
CA TYR A 102 -7.93 7.30 0.82
C TYR A 102 -9.18 8.09 1.18
N ASP A 103 -9.39 9.17 0.46
CA ASP A 103 -10.59 10.02 0.55
C ASP A 103 -11.19 10.19 -0.85
N GLU A 104 -12.45 9.81 -1.01
CA GLU A 104 -13.18 9.91 -2.29
C GLU A 104 -13.26 11.33 -2.84
N ARG A 105 -13.24 12.36 -1.95
CA ARG A 105 -13.25 13.78 -2.33
C ARG A 105 -12.01 14.17 -3.12
N PHE A 106 -10.87 13.57 -2.77
CA PHE A 106 -9.56 13.88 -3.37
C PHE A 106 -9.09 12.80 -4.33
N GLY A 107 -9.59 11.57 -4.19
CA GLY A 107 -9.27 10.43 -5.05
C GLY A 107 -7.88 9.86 -4.87
N PHE A 108 -7.20 10.14 -3.76
CA PHE A 108 -5.86 9.62 -3.50
C PHE A 108 -5.66 9.19 -2.04
N GLU A 109 -4.64 8.39 -1.84
CA GLU A 109 -3.99 8.13 -0.55
C GLU A 109 -2.51 8.54 -0.63
N MET A 110 -1.89 8.84 0.51
CA MET A 110 -0.46 9.17 0.60
C MET A 110 0.23 8.29 1.62
N ILE A 111 1.29 7.64 1.21
CA ILE A 111 2.08 6.72 2.02
C ILE A 111 3.55 7.20 2.01
N GLU A 112 4.18 7.31 3.18
CA GLU A 112 5.62 7.39 3.27
C GLU A 112 6.20 5.98 3.32
N LEU A 113 7.14 5.70 2.43
CA LEU A 113 7.86 4.44 2.34
C LEU A 113 9.34 4.65 2.64
N THR A 114 9.93 3.71 3.38
CA THR A 114 11.37 3.69 3.66
C THR A 114 11.93 2.38 3.15
N LEU A 115 12.84 2.46 2.18
CA LEU A 115 13.58 1.32 1.66
C LEU A 115 14.87 1.17 2.47
N MET A 116 15.02 0.03 3.15
CA MET A 116 16.25 -0.28 3.84
C MET A 116 17.38 -0.61 2.83
N PRO A 117 18.66 -0.52 3.23
CA PRO A 117 19.78 -0.91 2.38
C PRO A 117 19.62 -2.30 1.76
N GLY A 118 19.84 -2.41 0.44
CA GLY A 118 19.70 -3.68 -0.29
C GLY A 118 18.27 -4.10 -0.59
N TYR A 119 17.27 -3.30 -0.25
CA TYR A 119 15.88 -3.62 -0.55
C TYR A 119 15.57 -3.47 -2.05
N GLU A 120 14.90 -4.47 -2.59
CA GLU A 120 14.35 -4.46 -3.94
C GLU A 120 12.96 -5.09 -3.95
N ARG A 121 12.02 -4.45 -4.61
CA ARG A 121 10.68 -4.97 -4.86
C ARG A 121 10.21 -4.62 -6.25
N ILE A 122 9.63 -5.60 -6.93
CA ILE A 122 8.87 -5.42 -8.17
C ILE A 122 7.39 -5.61 -7.81
N ALA A 123 6.56 -4.65 -8.21
CA ALA A 123 5.11 -4.66 -8.03
C ALA A 123 4.42 -5.06 -9.34
N ASP A 124 3.32 -5.79 -9.18
CA ASP A 124 2.39 -6.05 -10.28
C ASP A 124 1.68 -4.74 -10.70
N PRO A 125 1.14 -4.65 -11.93
CA PRO A 125 0.35 -3.50 -12.36
C PRO A 125 -0.83 -3.25 -11.43
N HIS A 126 -1.06 -2.00 -11.07
CA HIS A 126 -2.29 -1.58 -10.39
C HIS A 126 -3.49 -1.57 -11.35
N GLU A 127 -4.68 -1.30 -10.82
CA GLU A 127 -5.88 -1.13 -11.64
C GLU A 127 -5.67 -0.04 -12.71
N GLN A 128 -6.23 -0.28 -13.90
CA GLN A 128 -6.12 0.66 -15.02
C GLN A 128 -6.56 2.07 -14.63
N GLY A 129 -5.74 3.05 -14.95
CA GLY A 129 -5.96 4.46 -14.64
C GLY A 129 -5.42 4.90 -13.27
N THR A 130 -4.82 3.98 -12.50
CA THR A 130 -4.10 4.34 -11.28
C THR A 130 -2.82 5.10 -11.65
N THR A 131 -2.57 6.19 -10.93
CA THR A 131 -1.39 7.03 -11.13
C THR A 131 -0.63 7.17 -9.82
N GLU A 132 0.68 6.99 -9.86
CA GLU A 132 1.56 7.23 -8.72
C GLU A 132 2.40 8.50 -8.90
N HIS A 133 2.59 9.22 -7.79
CA HIS A 133 3.52 10.35 -7.68
C HIS A 133 4.52 9.99 -6.61
N VAL A 134 5.73 9.71 -7.03
CA VAL A 134 6.87 9.35 -6.17
C VAL A 134 7.73 10.59 -5.96
N ILE A 135 7.97 10.95 -4.70
CA ILE A 135 8.77 12.11 -4.30
C ILE A 135 9.82 11.63 -3.31
N VAL A 136 11.08 11.63 -3.70
CA VAL A 136 12.19 11.23 -2.82
C VAL A 136 12.50 12.35 -1.85
N VAL A 137 12.35 12.09 -0.55
CA VAL A 137 12.53 13.10 0.52
C VAL A 137 13.84 12.94 1.27
N LYS A 138 14.47 11.75 1.21
CA LYS A 138 15.76 11.49 1.84
C LYS A 138 16.46 10.30 1.20
N GLY A 139 17.75 10.45 0.93
CA GLY A 139 18.58 9.42 0.32
C GLY A 139 18.26 9.22 -1.16
N ASP A 140 19.00 8.33 -1.80
CA ASP A 140 18.82 8.01 -3.23
C ASP A 140 18.21 6.62 -3.39
N MET A 141 17.39 6.46 -4.39
CA MET A 141 16.77 5.18 -4.76
C MET A 141 16.72 5.02 -6.28
N GLU A 142 16.25 3.88 -6.72
CA GLU A 142 15.91 3.64 -8.11
C GLU A 142 14.47 3.17 -8.26
N LEU A 143 13.80 3.60 -9.33
CA LEU A 143 12.45 3.25 -9.69
C LEU A 143 12.47 2.47 -11.00
N LEU A 144 11.91 1.26 -11.02
CA LEU A 144 11.71 0.45 -12.22
C LEU A 144 10.49 0.95 -12.98
N LEU A 145 10.67 1.30 -14.24
CA LEU A 145 9.59 1.66 -15.14
C LEU A 145 9.93 1.23 -16.56
N ASN A 146 8.99 0.60 -17.27
CA ASN A 146 9.18 0.10 -18.64
C ASN A 146 10.41 -0.84 -18.79
N GLY A 147 10.72 -1.60 -17.75
CA GLY A 147 11.86 -2.53 -17.75
C GLY A 147 13.22 -1.91 -17.46
N GLU A 148 13.28 -0.60 -17.18
CA GLU A 148 14.51 0.12 -16.88
C GLU A 148 14.49 0.68 -15.44
N TRP A 149 15.64 0.58 -14.74
CA TRP A 149 15.81 1.21 -13.44
C TRP A 149 16.28 2.66 -13.62
N LEU A 150 15.42 3.59 -13.20
CA LEU A 150 15.65 5.03 -13.27
C LEU A 150 16.22 5.52 -11.94
N PRO A 151 17.38 6.20 -11.93
CA PRO A 151 17.90 6.80 -10.71
C PRO A 151 17.00 7.94 -10.22
N MET A 152 16.66 7.88 -8.94
CA MET A 152 15.84 8.86 -8.24
C MET A 152 16.63 9.42 -7.05
N PRO A 153 17.43 10.49 -7.27
CA PRO A 153 18.18 11.12 -6.18
C PRO A 153 17.26 11.88 -5.22
N GLU A 154 17.78 12.20 -4.03
CA GLU A 154 17.09 13.04 -3.05
C GLU A 154 16.56 14.33 -3.68
N GLY A 155 15.31 14.69 -3.38
CA GLY A 155 14.62 15.86 -3.93
C GLY A 155 14.03 15.66 -5.33
N SER A 156 14.20 14.48 -5.95
CA SER A 156 13.57 14.18 -7.23
C SER A 156 12.10 13.75 -7.08
N ALA A 157 11.35 13.92 -8.16
CA ALA A 157 9.98 13.45 -8.25
C ALA A 157 9.65 12.89 -9.63
N LEU A 158 8.81 11.86 -9.67
CA LEU A 158 8.31 11.26 -10.90
C LEU A 158 6.81 10.95 -10.76
N ARG A 159 6.05 11.19 -11.82
CA ARG A 159 4.67 10.74 -11.94
C ARG A 159 4.54 9.77 -13.11
N PHE A 160 3.86 8.66 -12.90
CA PHE A 160 3.66 7.65 -13.95
C PHE A 160 2.30 6.95 -13.81
N ALA A 161 1.82 6.37 -14.91
CA ALA A 161 0.68 5.46 -14.89
C ALA A 161 1.14 4.13 -14.28
N ALA A 162 0.55 3.77 -13.13
CA ALA A 162 0.97 2.62 -12.34
C ALA A 162 0.26 1.31 -12.74
N ASP A 163 -0.49 1.33 -13.84
CA ASP A 163 -1.09 0.15 -14.47
C ASP A 163 -0.10 -0.65 -15.32
N CYS A 164 1.19 -0.54 -15.02
CA CYS A 164 2.29 -1.30 -15.60
C CYS A 164 3.18 -1.90 -14.50
N ILE A 165 4.02 -2.88 -14.87
CA ILE A 165 5.05 -3.39 -13.95
C ILE A 165 6.00 -2.25 -13.58
N HIS A 166 6.16 -2.03 -12.29
CA HIS A 166 7.04 -1.02 -11.73
C HIS A 166 7.71 -1.56 -10.45
N GLY A 167 8.66 -0.83 -9.90
CA GLY A 167 9.36 -1.31 -8.70
C GLY A 167 10.22 -0.24 -8.06
N TYR A 168 10.69 -0.56 -6.87
CA TYR A 168 11.52 0.33 -6.06
C TYR A 168 12.68 -0.45 -5.50
N ARG A 169 13.89 0.12 -5.53
CA ARG A 169 15.05 -0.47 -4.88
C ARG A 169 15.98 0.58 -4.31
N ASN A 170 16.71 0.15 -3.29
CA ASN A 170 17.78 0.92 -2.68
C ASN A 170 19.05 0.09 -2.66
N LEU A 171 20.00 0.42 -3.52
CA LEU A 171 21.31 -0.24 -3.59
C LEU A 171 22.38 0.43 -2.71
N ASN A 172 22.01 1.53 -2.01
CA ASN A 172 22.92 2.28 -1.17
C ASN A 172 23.00 1.65 0.24
N ASP A 173 23.94 2.12 1.04
CA ASP A 173 24.19 1.69 2.43
C ASP A 173 23.35 2.47 3.47
N GLN A 174 22.61 3.49 3.03
CA GLN A 174 21.70 4.28 3.85
C GLN A 174 20.25 4.09 3.43
N PRO A 175 19.29 4.17 4.35
CA PRO A 175 17.86 4.11 4.00
C PRO A 175 17.45 5.24 3.07
N ALA A 176 16.60 4.92 2.09
CA ALA A 176 15.94 5.90 1.23
C ALA A 176 14.47 6.07 1.65
N VAL A 177 13.99 7.31 1.71
CA VAL A 177 12.62 7.65 2.11
C VAL A 177 11.94 8.40 0.98
N PHE A 178 10.75 7.97 0.62
CA PHE A 178 9.95 8.66 -0.39
C PHE A 178 8.46 8.71 0.00
N HIS A 179 7.79 9.73 -0.50
CA HIS A 179 6.34 9.82 -0.46
C HIS A 179 5.77 9.26 -1.76
N ASN A 180 4.77 8.41 -1.63
CA ASN A 180 3.99 7.90 -2.75
C ASN A 180 2.54 8.35 -2.60
N LEU A 181 2.08 9.22 -3.53
CA LEU A 181 0.68 9.58 -3.64
C LEU A 181 0.07 8.70 -4.74
N ILE A 182 -0.91 7.90 -4.36
CA ILE A 182 -1.56 6.95 -5.25
C ILE A 182 -2.96 7.48 -5.54
N HIS A 183 -3.16 7.95 -6.75
CA HIS A 183 -4.47 8.27 -7.28
C HIS A 183 -5.10 7.03 -7.87
N HIS A 184 -6.16 6.57 -7.24
CA HIS A 184 -6.96 5.46 -7.76
C HIS A 184 -7.83 5.96 -8.92
N ALA A 185 -7.92 5.16 -9.99
CA ALA A 185 -8.99 5.33 -10.96
C ALA A 185 -10.31 5.34 -10.19
N LYS A 186 -11.25 6.22 -10.53
CA LYS A 186 -12.51 6.38 -9.77
C LYS A 186 -13.07 5.00 -9.43
N ILE A 187 -12.96 4.64 -8.16
CA ILE A 187 -13.63 3.45 -7.62
C ILE A 187 -15.11 3.74 -7.76
N SER A 188 -15.69 3.27 -8.86
CA SER A 188 -17.11 3.47 -9.12
C SER A 188 -17.89 2.65 -8.08
N PRO A 189 -18.80 3.25 -7.31
CA PRO A 189 -19.59 2.50 -6.35
C PRO A 189 -20.58 1.50 -7.00
N ASP A 190 -20.66 1.50 -8.36
CA ASP A 190 -21.63 0.76 -9.16
C ASP A 190 -20.97 -0.24 -10.13
N ARG A 191 -20.13 -1.16 -9.63
CA ARG A 191 -19.81 -2.38 -10.38
C ARG A 191 -19.95 -3.63 -9.53
#